data_cd397d9d95a3b4a953dee7438f814cc1
#
_entry.id   cd397d9d95a3b4a953dee7438f814cc1
#
_cell.length_a   1.000
_cell.length_b   1.000
_cell.length_c   1.000
_cell.angle_alpha   90.00
_cell.angle_beta   90.00
_cell.angle_gamma   90.00
#
_symmetry.space_group_name_H-M   'P 1'
#
loop_
_entity.id
_entity.type
_entity.pdbx_description
1 polymer ?
#
loop_
_entity_poly.entity_id
_entity_poly.type
_entity_poly.pdbx_seq_one_letter_code
_entity_poly.pdbx_strand_id
1 'polypeptide(L)'
;KSTVWGMSFRRGVPGVFEGEGPDAPFTPGSGVRKVGKAKRGVTGTRVRYWPDRQIFLPDAKLSWSKLADRARQTAFLVPGLEIVITDERGIQTDPETGDVLETVSETMRFDGGISEFAEYLATDQPVNNVMRLQGETSFTETVPMLDENGGMTPTDVDRDLGVDIALRWGTGYDTTVRSFVNIIATPKGGTHVQGFEQGLLRAFSAGLEGTRILKSSEEIVKDDVLEGMTAVVTVSLAEPQFEGQTKE
;
A
#
# COMPACT_ATOMS: atom_id res chain seq x y z
N LYS A 1 -32.32 0.52 -13.50
CA LYS A 1 -32.57 1.51 -12.44
C LYS A 1 -31.50 1.32 -11.39
N SER A 2 -30.77 2.39 -11.08
CA SER A 2 -29.71 2.34 -10.08
C SER A 2 -30.32 2.20 -8.67
N THR A 3 -29.92 1.18 -7.94
CA THR A 3 -30.44 0.86 -6.61
C THR A 3 -29.29 0.87 -5.61
N VAL A 4 -29.51 1.43 -4.44
CA VAL A 4 -28.58 1.35 -3.31
C VAL A 4 -28.98 0.16 -2.47
N TRP A 5 -28.02 -0.74 -2.28
CA TRP A 5 -28.15 -1.91 -1.42
C TRP A 5 -27.32 -1.70 -0.16
N GLY A 6 -27.82 -2.13 0.95
CA GLY A 6 -27.15 -1.99 2.24
C GLY A 6 -27.18 -3.28 3.03
N MET A 7 -26.15 -3.45 3.87
CA MET A 7 -25.98 -4.54 4.79
C MET A 7 -25.29 -4.02 6.05
N SER A 8 -25.67 -4.49 7.20
CA SER A 8 -25.06 -4.09 8.47
C SER A 8 -24.65 -5.31 9.27
N PHE A 9 -23.62 -5.15 10.10
CA PHE A 9 -23.08 -6.23 10.92
C PHE A 9 -22.81 -5.71 12.33
N ARG A 10 -23.03 -6.55 13.32
CA ARG A 10 -22.53 -6.37 14.68
C ARG A 10 -21.74 -7.63 15.07
N ARG A 11 -20.44 -7.47 15.29
CA ARG A 11 -19.52 -8.58 15.64
C ARG A 11 -19.63 -9.78 14.69
N GLY A 12 -19.65 -9.50 13.39
CA GLY A 12 -19.76 -10.53 12.35
C GLY A 12 -21.17 -11.05 12.07
N VAL A 13 -22.15 -10.74 12.91
CA VAL A 13 -23.54 -11.16 12.70
C VAL A 13 -24.26 -10.15 11.81
N PRO A 14 -24.85 -10.55 10.67
CA PRO A 14 -25.63 -9.66 9.82
C PRO A 14 -26.95 -9.26 10.51
N GLY A 15 -27.43 -8.04 10.24
CA GLY A 15 -28.66 -7.54 10.83
C GLY A 15 -28.95 -6.08 10.50
N VAL A 16 -29.76 -5.45 11.32
CA VAL A 16 -30.22 -4.07 11.16
C VAL A 16 -30.01 -3.28 12.45
N PHE A 17 -29.40 -2.10 12.32
CA PHE A 17 -29.36 -1.12 13.39
C PHE A 17 -30.62 -0.26 13.35
N GLU A 18 -31.23 -0.07 14.50
CA GLU A 18 -32.42 0.79 14.69
C GLU A 18 -31.98 2.15 15.28
N GLY A 19 -31.16 2.86 14.53
CA GLY A 19 -30.58 4.14 14.93
C GLY A 19 -29.13 4.30 14.51
N GLU A 20 -28.51 5.37 14.97
CA GLU A 20 -27.10 5.70 14.71
C GLU A 20 -26.22 5.38 15.91
N GLY A 21 -24.99 4.99 15.63
CA GLY A 21 -23.96 4.74 16.63
C GLY A 21 -23.78 3.26 17.00
N PRO A 22 -22.70 2.97 17.74
CA PRO A 22 -22.33 1.60 18.09
C PRO A 22 -23.29 0.92 19.10
N ASP A 23 -23.97 1.74 19.88
CA ASP A 23 -24.86 1.26 20.96
C ASP A 23 -26.35 1.21 20.53
N ALA A 24 -26.66 1.59 19.27
CA ALA A 24 -28.02 1.53 18.73
C ALA A 24 -28.57 0.09 18.82
N PRO A 25 -29.87 -0.09 19.07
CA PRO A 25 -30.50 -1.41 19.04
C PRO A 25 -30.19 -2.14 17.74
N PHE A 26 -29.93 -3.44 17.82
CA PHE A 26 -29.56 -4.25 16.67
C PHE A 26 -30.39 -5.53 16.63
N THR A 27 -31.12 -5.71 15.55
CA THR A 27 -31.89 -6.90 15.30
C THR A 27 -31.15 -7.82 14.34
N PRO A 28 -30.71 -9.02 14.76
CA PRO A 28 -30.11 -10.00 13.85
C PRO A 28 -31.14 -10.38 12.77
N GLY A 29 -30.66 -10.54 11.55
CA GLY A 29 -31.52 -10.89 10.44
C GLY A 29 -30.77 -10.97 9.13
N SER A 30 -31.45 -11.30 8.06
CA SER A 30 -30.82 -11.56 6.80
C SER A 30 -30.37 -10.28 6.07
N GLY A 31 -29.16 -10.23 5.76
CA GLY A 31 -28.60 -9.94 4.49
C GLY A 31 -28.80 -8.56 3.89
N VAL A 32 -28.54 -8.55 2.62
CA VAL A 32 -28.59 -7.39 1.74
C VAL A 32 -30.01 -6.90 1.54
N ARG A 33 -30.26 -5.61 1.80
CA ARG A 33 -31.57 -4.99 1.61
C ARG A 33 -31.46 -3.75 0.72
N LYS A 34 -32.54 -3.44 0.04
CA LYS A 34 -32.65 -2.19 -0.73
C LYS A 34 -32.87 -1.04 0.26
N VAL A 35 -31.92 -0.09 0.26
CA VAL A 35 -31.95 1.07 1.16
C VAL A 35 -32.27 2.39 0.44
N GLY A 36 -32.21 2.41 -0.90
CA GLY A 36 -32.52 3.62 -1.63
C GLY A 36 -32.37 3.49 -3.15
N LYS A 37 -32.37 4.63 -3.81
CA LYS A 37 -32.11 4.76 -5.25
C LYS A 37 -30.86 5.60 -5.46
N ALA A 38 -29.99 5.19 -6.39
CA ALA A 38 -28.87 5.99 -6.86
C ALA A 38 -29.23 6.76 -8.13
N LYS A 39 -28.55 7.85 -8.40
CA LYS A 39 -28.63 8.53 -9.69
C LYS A 39 -28.10 7.61 -10.80
N ARG A 40 -28.64 7.77 -12.02
CA ARG A 40 -28.18 6.96 -13.17
C ARG A 40 -26.69 7.21 -13.43
N GLY A 41 -25.93 6.15 -13.61
CA GLY A 41 -24.48 6.22 -13.88
C GLY A 41 -23.59 6.41 -12.64
N VAL A 42 -24.19 6.59 -11.46
CA VAL A 42 -23.41 6.68 -10.21
C VAL A 42 -23.26 5.28 -9.63
N THR A 43 -22.01 4.88 -9.39
CA THR A 43 -21.63 3.67 -8.69
C THR A 43 -20.69 4.02 -7.54
N GLY A 44 -20.64 3.19 -6.53
CA GLY A 44 -19.74 3.40 -5.39
C GLY A 44 -20.09 2.53 -4.21
N THR A 45 -19.19 2.52 -3.22
CA THR A 45 -19.38 1.80 -1.97
C THR A 45 -19.19 2.78 -0.81
N ARG A 46 -20.08 2.73 0.18
CA ARG A 46 -19.91 3.46 1.45
C ARG A 46 -19.81 2.47 2.58
N VAL A 47 -18.73 2.54 3.35
CA VAL A 47 -18.50 1.75 4.54
C VAL A 47 -18.49 2.69 5.76
N ARG A 48 -19.22 2.32 6.81
CA ARG A 48 -19.17 2.98 8.11
C ARG A 48 -18.91 1.90 9.15
N TYR A 49 -17.98 2.15 10.06
CA TYR A 49 -17.70 1.19 11.14
C TYR A 49 -17.35 1.92 12.44
N TRP A 50 -17.54 1.21 13.53
CA TRP A 50 -17.08 1.62 14.86
C TRP A 50 -16.18 0.51 15.41
N PRO A 51 -14.97 0.85 15.89
CA PRO A 51 -14.09 -0.11 16.55
C PRO A 51 -14.78 -0.74 17.77
N ASP A 52 -14.68 -2.06 17.92
CA ASP A 52 -15.24 -2.74 19.09
C ASP A 52 -14.41 -2.40 20.33
N ARG A 53 -15.04 -1.76 21.31
CA ARG A 53 -14.40 -1.35 22.57
C ARG A 53 -13.99 -2.52 23.48
N GLN A 54 -14.40 -3.74 23.17
CA GLN A 54 -13.91 -4.94 23.87
C GLN A 54 -12.56 -5.40 23.34
N ILE A 55 -12.20 -5.01 22.09
CA ILE A 55 -10.95 -5.38 21.44
C ILE A 55 -9.93 -4.24 21.53
N PHE A 56 -10.38 -3.02 21.30
CA PHE A 56 -9.53 -1.84 21.34
C PHE A 56 -9.49 -1.25 22.75
N LEU A 57 -8.31 -0.79 23.16
CA LEU A 57 -8.15 -0.10 24.45
C LEU A 57 -9.05 1.14 24.50
N PRO A 58 -9.55 1.51 25.70
CA PRO A 58 -10.45 2.67 25.85
C PRO A 58 -9.85 4.01 25.36
N ASP A 59 -8.54 4.12 25.43
CA ASP A 59 -7.75 5.30 25.01
C ASP A 59 -7.25 5.21 23.55
N ALA A 60 -7.55 4.12 22.84
CA ALA A 60 -7.18 3.96 21.44
C ALA A 60 -7.83 5.04 20.58
N LYS A 61 -7.00 5.83 19.89
CA LYS A 61 -7.43 6.91 19.00
C LYS A 61 -6.88 6.71 17.61
N LEU A 62 -7.66 7.06 16.61
CA LEU A 62 -7.18 7.16 15.23
C LEU A 62 -6.20 8.33 15.14
N SER A 63 -4.99 8.07 14.66
CA SER A 63 -3.98 9.10 14.41
C SER A 63 -4.17 9.66 13.01
N TRP A 64 -4.35 10.98 12.91
CA TRP A 64 -4.43 11.68 11.63
C TRP A 64 -3.18 11.43 10.79
N SER A 65 -1.99 11.64 11.35
CA SER A 65 -0.73 11.47 10.62
C SER A 65 -0.58 10.07 10.03
N LYS A 66 -0.85 9.02 10.83
CA LYS A 66 -0.77 7.62 10.33
C LYS A 66 -1.77 7.33 9.22
N LEU A 67 -2.97 7.89 9.29
CA LEU A 67 -3.98 7.73 8.25
C LEU A 67 -3.58 8.49 6.98
N ALA A 68 -3.11 9.74 7.11
CA ALA A 68 -2.63 10.55 6.02
C ALA A 68 -1.44 9.89 5.31
N ASP A 69 -0.46 9.42 6.06
CA ASP A 69 0.71 8.72 5.51
C ASP A 69 0.30 7.45 4.75
N ARG A 70 -0.65 6.68 5.30
CA ARG A 70 -1.14 5.48 4.63
C ARG A 70 -1.92 5.80 3.35
N ALA A 71 -2.76 6.83 3.37
CA ALA A 71 -3.51 7.28 2.21
C ALA A 71 -2.56 7.81 1.12
N ARG A 72 -1.58 8.63 1.49
CA ARG A 72 -0.56 9.15 0.58
C ARG A 72 0.23 8.03 -0.09
N GLN A 73 0.69 7.06 0.69
CA GLN A 73 1.35 5.86 0.20
C GLN A 73 0.50 5.11 -0.83
N THR A 74 -0.80 4.91 -0.51
CA THR A 74 -1.72 4.22 -1.41
C THR A 74 -1.97 5.02 -2.69
N ALA A 75 -2.10 6.35 -2.59
CA ALA A 75 -2.31 7.22 -3.75
C ALA A 75 -1.09 7.22 -4.70
N PHE A 76 0.13 7.15 -4.18
CA PHE A 76 1.35 6.97 -4.99
C PHE A 76 1.41 5.61 -5.68
N LEU A 77 0.96 4.54 -5.00
CA LEU A 77 1.03 3.18 -5.54
C LEU A 77 -0.06 2.88 -6.58
N VAL A 78 -1.11 3.72 -6.64
CA VAL A 78 -2.22 3.57 -7.58
C VAL A 78 -2.40 4.88 -8.36
N PRO A 79 -1.65 5.09 -9.45
CA PRO A 79 -1.70 6.33 -10.21
C PRO A 79 -3.12 6.71 -10.62
N GLY A 80 -3.47 7.98 -10.43
CA GLY A 80 -4.80 8.51 -10.74
C GLY A 80 -5.88 8.27 -9.68
N LEU A 81 -5.59 7.48 -8.63
CA LEU A 81 -6.49 7.34 -7.49
C LEU A 81 -6.49 8.64 -6.67
N GLU A 82 -7.65 9.22 -6.49
CA GLU A 82 -7.85 10.34 -5.58
C GLU A 82 -8.36 9.85 -4.24
N ILE A 83 -7.65 10.19 -3.17
CA ILE A 83 -8.03 9.89 -1.78
C ILE A 83 -8.23 11.21 -1.06
N VAL A 84 -9.41 11.41 -0.50
CA VAL A 84 -9.71 12.55 0.36
C VAL A 84 -9.90 12.02 1.77
N ILE A 85 -9.12 12.55 2.72
CA ILE A 85 -9.30 12.29 4.14
C ILE A 85 -9.80 13.57 4.81
N THR A 86 -10.77 13.42 5.68
CA THR A 86 -11.31 14.53 6.47
C THR A 86 -11.40 14.12 7.94
N ASP A 87 -10.85 14.92 8.81
CA ASP A 87 -10.99 14.74 10.27
C ASP A 87 -12.13 15.64 10.77
N GLU A 88 -13.23 14.99 11.12
CA GLU A 88 -14.41 15.66 11.68
C GLU A 88 -14.39 15.70 13.22
N ARG A 89 -13.31 15.23 13.86
CA ARG A 89 -13.15 15.29 15.32
C ARG A 89 -12.67 16.68 15.71
N GLY A 90 -13.34 17.29 16.66
CA GLY A 90 -12.95 18.62 17.14
C GLY A 90 -13.30 19.75 16.18
N ILE A 91 -14.36 19.57 15.40
CA ILE A 91 -14.99 20.67 14.66
C ILE A 91 -15.25 21.79 15.67
N GLN A 92 -14.48 22.86 15.53
CA GLN A 92 -14.77 24.10 16.25
C GLN A 92 -15.88 24.79 15.47
N THR A 93 -17.00 24.96 16.12
CA THR A 93 -18.03 25.87 15.63
C THR A 93 -17.78 27.24 16.20
N ASP A 94 -17.91 28.28 15.39
CA ASP A 94 -17.95 29.65 15.85
C ASP A 94 -19.08 29.78 16.86
N PRO A 95 -18.79 30.21 18.12
CA PRO A 95 -19.84 30.30 19.15
C PRO A 95 -20.88 31.38 18.87
N GLU A 96 -20.63 32.34 17.97
CA GLU A 96 -21.55 33.39 17.62
C GLU A 96 -22.39 33.09 16.39
N THR A 97 -21.80 32.45 15.35
CA THR A 97 -22.49 32.18 14.07
C THR A 97 -22.93 30.73 13.93
N GLY A 98 -22.36 29.81 14.70
CA GLY A 98 -22.59 28.38 14.56
C GLY A 98 -21.90 27.74 13.33
N ASP A 99 -21.10 28.54 12.60
CA ASP A 99 -20.40 28.06 11.41
C ASP A 99 -19.24 27.13 11.79
N VAL A 100 -19.00 26.12 10.98
CA VAL A 100 -17.89 25.19 11.15
C VAL A 100 -16.59 25.90 10.79
N LEU A 101 -15.72 26.11 11.77
CA LEU A 101 -14.48 26.89 11.62
C LEU A 101 -13.38 26.12 10.93
N GLU A 102 -13.26 24.95 10.73
CA GLU A 102 -12.30 24.25 9.87
C GLU A 102 -12.30 22.73 10.13
N THR A 103 -12.63 21.96 9.12
CA THR A 103 -12.30 20.53 9.09
C THR A 103 -10.91 20.39 8.47
N VAL A 104 -10.02 19.66 9.13
CA VAL A 104 -8.75 19.28 8.51
C VAL A 104 -9.04 18.29 7.40
N SER A 105 -8.83 18.71 6.16
CA SER A 105 -9.03 17.84 4.98
C SER A 105 -7.79 17.87 4.09
N GLU A 106 -7.36 16.71 3.62
CA GLU A 106 -6.25 16.57 2.69
C GLU A 106 -6.69 15.72 1.50
N THR A 107 -6.41 16.20 0.29
CA THR A 107 -6.66 15.48 -0.96
C THR A 107 -5.33 15.02 -1.54
N MET A 108 -5.24 13.75 -1.88
CA MET A 108 -4.04 13.09 -2.38
C MET A 108 -4.33 12.43 -3.71
N ARG A 109 -3.59 12.83 -4.74
CA ARG A 109 -3.63 12.22 -6.07
C ARG A 109 -2.28 12.43 -6.75
N PHE A 110 -1.68 11.35 -7.21
CA PHE A 110 -0.35 11.34 -7.81
C PHE A 110 -0.42 10.58 -9.14
N ASP A 111 -0.38 11.30 -10.24
CA ASP A 111 -0.50 10.69 -11.58
C ASP A 111 0.82 10.08 -12.06
N GLY A 112 1.98 10.53 -11.56
CA GLY A 112 3.32 9.96 -11.82
C GLY A 112 3.65 8.71 -11.00
N GLY A 113 2.82 8.38 -10.04
CA GLY A 113 2.91 7.11 -9.30
C GLY A 113 4.19 6.96 -8.48
N ILE A 114 4.84 5.80 -8.58
CA ILE A 114 6.05 5.51 -7.78
C ILE A 114 7.25 6.39 -8.14
N SER A 115 7.28 7.02 -9.31
CA SER A 115 8.31 7.99 -9.64
C SER A 115 8.20 9.26 -8.79
N GLU A 116 6.98 9.81 -8.67
CA GLU A 116 6.71 10.91 -7.75
C GLU A 116 6.92 10.51 -6.28
N PHE A 117 6.66 9.24 -5.96
CA PHE A 117 6.91 8.73 -4.61
C PHE A 117 8.41 8.70 -4.28
N ALA A 118 9.25 8.27 -5.21
CA ALA A 118 10.71 8.32 -5.02
C ALA A 118 11.23 9.74 -4.84
N GLU A 119 10.68 10.71 -5.60
CA GLU A 119 10.98 12.13 -5.42
C GLU A 119 10.52 12.66 -4.07
N TYR A 120 9.30 12.31 -3.65
CA TYR A 120 8.74 12.70 -2.36
C TYR A 120 9.55 12.18 -1.16
N LEU A 121 10.09 10.95 -1.26
CA LEU A 121 10.89 10.35 -0.21
C LEU A 121 12.31 10.93 -0.12
N ALA A 122 12.83 11.44 -1.23
CA ALA A 122 14.18 11.95 -1.30
C ALA A 122 14.27 13.36 -0.71
N THR A 123 15.15 13.56 0.25
CA THR A 123 15.30 14.81 1.00
C THR A 123 16.52 15.63 0.56
N ASP A 124 17.36 15.07 -0.30
CA ASP A 124 18.63 15.62 -0.71
C ASP A 124 18.63 16.07 -2.19
N GLN A 125 19.71 16.74 -2.61
CA GLN A 125 19.89 17.17 -3.99
C GLN A 125 20.08 15.95 -4.90
N PRO A 126 19.40 15.90 -6.08
CA PRO A 126 19.53 14.78 -7.00
C PRO A 126 20.89 14.77 -7.70
N VAL A 127 21.52 13.61 -7.77
CA VAL A 127 22.66 13.32 -8.66
C VAL A 127 22.15 12.97 -10.06
N ASN A 128 21.00 12.30 -10.14
CA ASN A 128 20.34 11.94 -11.39
C ASN A 128 18.81 12.09 -11.25
N ASN A 129 18.13 12.17 -12.39
CA ASN A 129 16.66 12.10 -12.42
C ASN A 129 16.18 10.74 -11.95
N VAL A 130 14.94 10.66 -11.46
CA VAL A 130 14.32 9.37 -11.13
C VAL A 130 14.30 8.47 -12.36
N MET A 131 14.86 7.30 -12.22
CA MET A 131 14.81 6.22 -13.21
C MET A 131 13.69 5.27 -12.84
N ARG A 132 12.92 4.81 -13.82
CA ARG A 132 11.87 3.82 -13.64
C ARG A 132 12.18 2.57 -14.45
N LEU A 133 12.13 1.43 -13.80
CA LEU A 133 12.36 0.10 -14.38
C LEU A 133 11.09 -0.70 -14.22
N GLN A 134 10.58 -1.24 -15.32
CA GLN A 134 9.40 -2.10 -15.33
C GLN A 134 9.71 -3.39 -16.05
N GLY A 135 9.17 -4.49 -15.55
CA GLY A 135 9.34 -5.79 -16.15
C GLY A 135 8.31 -6.80 -15.66
N GLU A 136 8.12 -7.82 -16.46
CA GLU A 136 7.28 -8.96 -16.12
C GLU A 136 8.11 -10.23 -16.34
N THR A 137 7.90 -11.21 -15.47
CA THR A 137 8.53 -12.52 -15.57
C THR A 137 7.59 -13.57 -14.98
N SER A 138 7.88 -14.83 -15.24
CA SER A 138 7.20 -15.95 -14.59
C SER A 138 8.22 -16.86 -13.91
N PHE A 139 7.79 -17.53 -12.87
CA PHE A 139 8.56 -18.57 -12.19
C PHE A 139 7.64 -19.72 -11.82
N THR A 140 8.21 -20.92 -11.73
CA THR A 140 7.48 -22.11 -11.31
C THR A 140 7.65 -22.31 -9.82
N GLU A 141 6.54 -22.45 -9.10
CA GLU A 141 6.50 -22.76 -7.66
C GLU A 141 5.85 -24.11 -7.44
N THR A 142 6.51 -24.99 -6.68
CA THR A 142 5.91 -26.26 -6.27
C THR A 142 5.08 -26.05 -5.01
N VAL A 143 3.75 -26.18 -5.15
CA VAL A 143 2.80 -26.00 -4.03
C VAL A 143 2.04 -27.30 -3.75
N PRO A 144 1.68 -27.58 -2.48
CA PRO A 144 0.82 -28.71 -2.16
C PRO A 144 -0.62 -28.40 -2.62
N MET A 145 -1.11 -29.14 -3.58
CA MET A 145 -2.50 -29.07 -4.06
C MET A 145 -3.30 -30.31 -3.64
N LEU A 146 -4.59 -30.09 -3.36
CA LEU A 146 -5.50 -31.18 -3.04
C LEU A 146 -5.79 -32.00 -4.30
N ASP A 147 -5.50 -33.30 -4.28
CA ASP A 147 -5.82 -34.22 -5.38
C ASP A 147 -7.30 -34.68 -5.31
N GLU A 148 -7.76 -35.40 -6.35
CA GLU A 148 -9.13 -35.93 -6.46
C GLU A 148 -9.52 -36.88 -5.31
N ASN A 149 -8.52 -37.45 -4.62
CA ASN A 149 -8.69 -38.40 -3.53
C ASN A 149 -8.62 -37.73 -2.15
N GLY A 150 -8.44 -36.40 -2.09
CA GLY A 150 -8.31 -35.64 -0.86
C GLY A 150 -6.90 -35.69 -0.24
N GLY A 151 -5.90 -36.15 -0.99
CA GLY A 151 -4.47 -36.13 -0.64
C GLY A 151 -3.81 -34.80 -1.06
N MET A 152 -2.75 -34.39 -0.37
CA MET A 152 -1.92 -33.27 -0.77
C MET A 152 -0.78 -33.74 -1.64
N THR A 153 -0.77 -33.32 -2.91
CA THR A 153 0.27 -33.67 -3.89
C THR A 153 1.07 -32.43 -4.25
N PRO A 154 2.43 -32.46 -4.23
CA PRO A 154 3.25 -31.37 -4.75
C PRO A 154 2.94 -31.17 -6.24
N THR A 155 2.55 -29.96 -6.60
CA THR A 155 2.18 -29.62 -7.99
C THR A 155 2.92 -28.34 -8.37
N ASP A 156 3.52 -28.36 -9.54
CA ASP A 156 4.19 -27.20 -10.10
C ASP A 156 3.17 -26.23 -10.71
N VAL A 157 3.21 -24.98 -10.25
CA VAL A 157 2.31 -23.91 -10.70
C VAL A 157 3.16 -22.76 -11.21
N ASP A 158 2.89 -22.28 -12.41
CA ASP A 158 3.51 -21.08 -12.95
C ASP A 158 2.88 -19.83 -12.33
N ARG A 159 3.74 -18.92 -11.88
CA ARG A 159 3.38 -17.66 -11.24
C ARG A 159 3.91 -16.49 -12.06
N ASP A 160 3.03 -15.57 -12.40
CA ASP A 160 3.43 -14.31 -13.03
C ASP A 160 3.85 -13.31 -11.95
N LEU A 161 4.96 -12.63 -12.21
CA LEU A 161 5.54 -11.61 -11.35
C LEU A 161 5.74 -10.33 -12.16
N GLY A 162 5.05 -9.26 -11.77
CA GLY A 162 5.30 -7.91 -12.26
C GLY A 162 6.24 -7.18 -11.31
N VAL A 163 7.18 -6.42 -11.87
CA VAL A 163 8.13 -5.58 -11.13
C VAL A 163 8.05 -4.15 -11.63
N ASP A 164 7.94 -3.21 -10.71
CA ASP A 164 7.96 -1.79 -11.01
C ASP A 164 8.80 -1.07 -9.95
N ILE A 165 9.90 -0.46 -10.37
CA ILE A 165 10.89 0.15 -9.50
C ILE A 165 11.14 1.58 -9.95
N ALA A 166 11.14 2.52 -9.01
CA ALA A 166 11.61 3.89 -9.22
C ALA A 166 12.75 4.17 -8.26
N LEU A 167 13.86 4.70 -8.78
CA LEU A 167 15.05 4.97 -7.97
C LEU A 167 15.82 6.18 -8.49
N ARG A 168 16.52 6.84 -7.57
CA ARG A 168 17.50 7.89 -7.86
C ARG A 168 18.62 7.90 -6.83
N TRP A 169 19.74 8.53 -7.16
CA TRP A 169 20.78 8.86 -6.18
C TRP A 169 20.76 10.35 -5.89
N GLY A 170 21.08 10.68 -4.66
CA GLY A 170 21.25 12.03 -4.16
C GLY A 170 22.66 12.26 -3.61
N THR A 171 22.91 13.48 -3.16
CA THR A 171 24.22 13.87 -2.60
C THR A 171 24.42 13.45 -1.15
N GLY A 172 23.38 12.92 -0.49
CA GLY A 172 23.45 12.38 0.85
C GLY A 172 24.07 10.98 0.88
N TYR A 173 24.24 10.45 2.10
CA TYR A 173 24.79 9.11 2.33
C TYR A 173 23.72 8.10 2.73
N ASP A 174 22.53 8.57 3.10
CA ASP A 174 21.45 7.72 3.59
C ASP A 174 20.79 6.94 2.46
N THR A 175 20.59 5.65 2.69
CA THR A 175 19.83 4.78 1.79
C THR A 175 18.38 4.70 2.25
N THR A 176 17.45 5.03 1.37
CA THR A 176 16.01 4.92 1.62
C THR A 176 15.38 3.96 0.63
N VAL A 177 14.94 2.79 1.10
CA VAL A 177 14.19 1.82 0.28
C VAL A 177 12.80 1.64 0.87
N ARG A 178 11.77 1.84 0.04
CA ARG A 178 10.38 1.49 0.35
C ARG A 178 9.94 0.36 -0.56
N SER A 179 9.50 -0.74 0.05
CA SER A 179 9.12 -1.93 -0.71
C SER A 179 7.68 -2.34 -0.46
N PHE A 180 7.07 -2.88 -1.52
CA PHE A 180 5.65 -3.24 -1.53
C PHE A 180 5.43 -4.52 -2.33
N VAL A 181 4.48 -5.31 -1.86
CA VAL A 181 3.93 -6.47 -2.59
C VAL A 181 2.43 -6.27 -2.70
N ASN A 182 1.89 -6.17 -3.92
CA ASN A 182 0.47 -5.90 -4.16
C ASN A 182 -0.06 -4.72 -3.33
N ILE A 183 0.64 -3.56 -3.37
CA ILE A 183 0.35 -2.35 -2.57
C ILE A 183 0.48 -2.49 -1.04
N ILE A 184 0.84 -3.66 -0.54
CA ILE A 184 1.08 -3.90 0.89
C ILE A 184 2.55 -3.57 1.18
N ALA A 185 2.77 -2.67 2.14
CA ALA A 185 4.12 -2.32 2.56
C ALA A 185 4.82 -3.51 3.23
N THR A 186 6.08 -3.71 2.89
CA THR A 186 6.97 -4.73 3.48
C THR A 186 8.14 -4.04 4.20
N PRO A 187 7.91 -3.49 5.40
CA PRO A 187 8.87 -2.61 6.08
C PRO A 187 10.19 -3.31 6.45
N LYS A 188 10.18 -4.62 6.56
CA LYS A 188 11.39 -5.42 6.82
C LYS A 188 12.02 -5.99 5.53
N GLY A 189 11.52 -5.57 4.37
CA GLY A 189 11.99 -6.06 3.08
C GLY A 189 11.39 -7.42 2.71
N GLY A 190 12.22 -8.30 2.18
CA GLY A 190 11.88 -9.62 1.71
C GLY A 190 12.75 -10.03 0.52
N THR A 191 12.48 -11.20 -0.07
CA THR A 191 13.26 -11.74 -1.19
C THR A 191 13.26 -10.82 -2.42
N HIS A 192 12.18 -10.05 -2.64
CA HIS A 192 12.08 -9.08 -3.72
C HIS A 192 13.07 -7.90 -3.55
N VAL A 193 13.29 -7.43 -2.31
CA VAL A 193 14.28 -6.39 -2.02
C VAL A 193 15.68 -6.94 -2.20
N GLN A 194 15.96 -8.15 -1.68
CA GLN A 194 17.25 -8.81 -1.87
C GLN A 194 17.56 -9.03 -3.36
N GLY A 195 16.56 -9.45 -4.13
CA GLY A 195 16.68 -9.61 -5.58
C GLY A 195 16.98 -8.30 -6.30
N PHE A 196 16.31 -7.21 -5.90
CA PHE A 196 16.58 -5.86 -6.40
C PHE A 196 18.02 -5.42 -6.11
N GLU A 197 18.47 -5.50 -4.85
CA GLU A 197 19.82 -5.10 -4.45
C GLU A 197 20.90 -5.90 -5.20
N GLN A 198 20.71 -7.22 -5.32
CA GLN A 198 21.64 -8.07 -6.07
C GLN A 198 21.63 -7.78 -7.57
N GLY A 199 20.44 -7.53 -8.14
CA GLY A 199 20.29 -7.17 -9.55
C GLY A 199 20.99 -5.85 -9.85
N LEU A 200 20.82 -4.87 -8.96
CA LEU A 200 21.45 -3.56 -9.07
C LEU A 200 22.98 -3.67 -9.00
N LEU A 201 23.52 -4.39 -8.00
CA LEU A 201 24.96 -4.63 -7.88
C LEU A 201 25.55 -5.30 -9.14
N ARG A 202 24.87 -6.31 -9.68
CA ARG A 202 25.29 -6.98 -10.93
C ARG A 202 25.31 -6.02 -12.13
N ALA A 203 24.30 -5.16 -12.23
CA ALA A 203 24.21 -4.18 -13.31
C ALA A 203 25.37 -3.17 -13.24
N PHE A 204 25.68 -2.66 -12.04
CA PHE A 204 26.82 -1.77 -11.84
C PHE A 204 28.14 -2.47 -12.11
N SER A 205 28.35 -3.69 -11.58
CA SER A 205 29.57 -4.46 -11.83
C SER A 205 29.79 -4.67 -13.33
N ALA A 206 28.76 -5.10 -14.05
CA ALA A 206 28.83 -5.30 -15.51
C ALA A 206 29.07 -3.98 -16.28
N GLY A 207 28.44 -2.88 -15.84
CA GLY A 207 28.63 -1.57 -16.46
C GLY A 207 30.02 -0.96 -16.24
N LEU A 208 30.68 -1.33 -15.15
CA LEU A 208 32.02 -0.89 -14.81
C LEU A 208 33.13 -1.78 -15.42
N GLU A 209 32.77 -2.99 -15.85
CA GLU A 209 33.68 -3.92 -16.49
C GLU A 209 34.30 -3.30 -17.77
N GLY A 210 35.62 -3.34 -17.86
CA GLY A 210 36.36 -2.76 -18.97
C GLY A 210 36.47 -1.22 -18.95
N THR A 211 35.87 -0.55 -17.95
CA THR A 211 36.10 0.88 -17.71
C THR A 211 37.40 1.09 -16.96
N ARG A 212 37.91 2.36 -16.93
CA ARG A 212 39.07 2.72 -16.11
C ARG A 212 38.67 3.40 -14.80
N ILE A 213 37.41 3.27 -14.40
CA ILE A 213 36.88 3.91 -13.18
C ILE A 213 37.39 3.22 -11.93
N LEU A 214 37.38 1.88 -11.94
CA LEU A 214 37.93 1.07 -10.87
C LEU A 214 39.37 0.62 -11.24
N LYS A 215 40.26 0.56 -10.28
CA LYS A 215 41.54 -0.10 -10.42
C LYS A 215 41.33 -1.62 -10.47
N SER A 216 42.29 -2.32 -11.08
CA SER A 216 42.20 -3.79 -11.25
C SER A 216 42.12 -4.60 -9.95
N SER A 217 42.37 -3.97 -8.81
CA SER A 217 42.27 -4.57 -7.47
C SER A 217 41.05 -4.10 -6.66
N GLU A 218 40.22 -3.25 -7.23
CA GLU A 218 39.03 -2.69 -6.58
C GLU A 218 37.77 -3.37 -7.13
N GLU A 219 36.90 -3.79 -6.24
CA GLU A 219 35.60 -4.34 -6.54
C GLU A 219 34.53 -3.45 -5.93
N ILE A 220 33.45 -3.21 -6.65
CA ILE A 220 32.29 -2.50 -6.13
C ILE A 220 31.50 -3.44 -5.22
N VAL A 221 31.13 -2.99 -4.05
CA VAL A 221 30.29 -3.74 -3.12
C VAL A 221 28.87 -3.14 -3.06
N LYS A 222 27.97 -3.89 -2.45
CA LYS A 222 26.55 -3.51 -2.37
C LYS A 222 26.36 -2.12 -1.74
N ASP A 223 27.08 -1.84 -0.67
CA ASP A 223 26.94 -0.60 0.09
C ASP A 223 27.38 0.61 -0.76
N ASP A 224 28.38 0.47 -1.60
CA ASP A 224 28.79 1.55 -2.55
C ASP A 224 27.67 1.90 -3.54
N VAL A 225 26.91 0.90 -3.97
CA VAL A 225 25.80 1.09 -4.91
C VAL A 225 24.57 1.70 -4.24
N LEU A 226 24.33 1.35 -2.99
CA LEU A 226 23.15 1.77 -2.24
C LEU A 226 23.32 3.13 -1.57
N GLU A 227 24.54 3.60 -1.35
CA GLU A 227 24.82 4.88 -0.70
C GLU A 227 24.16 6.04 -1.43
N GLY A 228 23.40 6.85 -0.71
CA GLY A 228 22.64 7.99 -1.24
C GLY A 228 21.44 7.62 -2.12
N MET A 229 21.07 6.35 -2.19
CA MET A 229 19.96 5.89 -3.02
C MET A 229 18.59 6.07 -2.32
N THR A 230 17.64 6.61 -3.05
CA THR A 230 16.21 6.52 -2.71
C THR A 230 15.52 5.66 -3.75
N ALA A 231 14.85 4.60 -3.29
CA ALA A 231 14.15 3.65 -4.16
C ALA A 231 12.77 3.27 -3.63
N VAL A 232 11.83 3.10 -4.56
CA VAL A 232 10.53 2.47 -4.34
C VAL A 232 10.50 1.20 -5.17
N VAL A 233 10.36 0.06 -4.52
CA VAL A 233 10.35 -1.27 -5.15
C VAL A 233 8.98 -1.88 -4.98
N THR A 234 8.28 -2.13 -6.08
CA THR A 234 6.97 -2.77 -6.05
C THR A 234 6.98 -4.05 -6.86
N VAL A 235 6.35 -5.08 -6.32
CA VAL A 235 6.12 -6.34 -7.04
C VAL A 235 4.64 -6.70 -7.00
N SER A 236 4.15 -7.26 -8.09
CA SER A 236 2.78 -7.75 -8.22
C SER A 236 2.82 -9.26 -8.41
N LEU A 237 2.12 -9.98 -7.56
CA LEU A 237 2.08 -11.44 -7.52
C LEU A 237 0.66 -11.91 -7.16
N ALA A 238 0.14 -12.93 -7.85
CA ALA A 238 -1.23 -13.40 -7.63
C ALA A 238 -1.47 -13.91 -6.20
N GLU A 239 -0.52 -14.66 -5.66
CA GLU A 239 -0.61 -15.26 -4.32
C GLU A 239 0.69 -15.01 -3.51
N PRO A 240 0.89 -13.79 -2.98
CA PRO A 240 2.07 -13.50 -2.20
C PRO A 240 2.04 -14.23 -0.86
N GLN A 241 3.18 -14.81 -0.49
CA GLN A 241 3.36 -15.40 0.83
C GLN A 241 4.06 -14.40 1.75
N PHE A 242 3.46 -14.15 2.90
CA PHE A 242 4.03 -13.25 3.91
C PHE A 242 4.37 -14.05 5.17
N GLU A 243 5.54 -13.82 5.72
CA GLU A 243 5.89 -14.34 7.03
C GLU A 243 5.17 -13.52 8.12
N GLY A 244 4.13 -14.09 8.70
CA GLY A 244 3.39 -13.53 9.82
C GLY A 244 2.47 -12.34 9.49
N GLN A 245 1.86 -11.80 10.53
CA GLN A 245 0.92 -10.67 10.43
C GLN A 245 1.61 -9.33 10.10
N THR A 246 2.91 -9.22 10.30
CA THR A 246 3.70 -8.02 10.02
C THR A 246 4.00 -7.83 8.53
N LYS A 247 3.60 -8.79 7.67
CA LYS A 247 3.74 -8.71 6.22
C LYS A 247 5.21 -8.60 5.77
N GLU A 248 6.00 -9.51 6.28
CA GLU A 248 7.41 -9.70 5.91
C GLU A 248 7.53 -10.72 4.79
#